data_314ea410a90d2f7abf8ba3590bd16119
#
_entry.id   314ea410a90d2f7abf8ba3590bd16119
#
_cell.length_a   1.000
_cell.length_b   1.000
_cell.length_c   1.000
_cell.angle_alpha   90.00
_cell.angle_beta   90.00
_cell.angle_gamma   90.00
#
_symmetry.space_group_name_H-M   'P 1'
#
loop_
_entity.id
_entity.type
_entity.pdbx_description
1 polymer ?
#
loop_
_entity_poly.entity_id
_entity_poly.type
_entity_poly.pdbx_seq_one_letter_code
_entity_poly.pdbx_strand_id
1 'polypeptide(L)'
;MLSGVEALSFNYSFKYMTTIRTTSENQDFQKLVKQLDAYLAVMDGEEHSFYDQYNKIDSLKNCIVIFDNDEAVACGSIKAFDQKSMEVKRMFTLPEKRGKGLASMILNELETWTKELGYEKTILETGKRQTEAVALYQKCGYKIIPNYGQYEGVENSVCFEKTL
;
A
#
# COMPACT_ATOMS: atom_id res chain seq x y z
N MET A 1 18.71 11.51 27.23
CA MET A 1 19.12 12.54 26.24
C MET A 1 19.76 11.85 25.06
N LEU A 2 19.13 11.93 23.90
CA LEU A 2 19.78 11.50 22.66
C LEU A 2 20.96 12.44 22.38
N SER A 3 22.12 11.91 22.00
CA SER A 3 23.26 12.74 21.63
C SER A 3 22.89 13.61 20.43
N GLY A 4 23.48 14.80 20.29
CA GLY A 4 23.17 15.72 19.18
C GLY A 4 23.42 15.11 17.77
N VAL A 5 24.21 14.05 17.69
CA VAL A 5 24.49 13.30 16.44
C VAL A 5 23.30 12.40 16.05
N GLU A 6 22.64 11.77 17.02
CA GLU A 6 21.45 10.92 16.76
C GLU A 6 20.25 11.77 16.37
N ALA A 7 20.04 12.93 16.99
CA ALA A 7 18.97 13.85 16.61
C ALA A 7 19.18 14.43 15.21
N LEU A 8 20.42 14.70 14.80
CA LEU A 8 20.77 15.15 13.45
C LEU A 8 20.55 14.06 12.40
N SER A 9 20.86 12.78 12.70
CA SER A 9 20.66 11.67 11.76
C SER A 9 19.17 11.37 11.55
N PHE A 10 18.35 11.49 12.59
CA PHE A 10 16.90 11.30 12.49
C PHE A 10 16.24 12.40 11.65
N ASN A 11 16.61 13.67 11.86
CA ASN A 11 16.11 14.78 11.05
C ASN A 11 16.62 14.75 9.60
N TYR A 12 17.78 14.20 9.35
CA TYR A 12 18.35 14.09 8.00
C TYR A 12 17.62 13.05 7.15
N SER A 13 17.08 11.97 7.77
CA SER A 13 16.40 10.89 7.08
C SER A 13 15.09 11.32 6.39
N PHE A 14 14.38 12.32 6.94
CA PHE A 14 13.12 12.82 6.35
C PHE A 14 13.29 14.01 5.41
N LYS A 15 14.42 14.67 5.41
CA LYS A 15 14.64 15.93 4.67
C LYS A 15 14.62 15.76 3.15
N TYR A 16 14.75 14.53 2.67
CA TYR A 16 14.83 14.22 1.24
C TYR A 16 13.73 13.29 0.75
N MET A 17 12.74 12.99 1.60
CA MET A 17 11.56 12.22 1.20
C MET A 17 10.56 13.09 0.46
N THR A 18 10.16 12.66 -0.72
CA THR A 18 9.15 13.34 -1.54
C THR A 18 8.03 12.36 -1.87
N THR A 19 6.80 12.80 -1.68
CA THR A 19 5.60 12.03 -2.04
C THR A 19 4.93 12.69 -3.24
N ILE A 20 4.62 11.90 -4.27
CA ILE A 20 3.88 12.38 -5.44
C ILE A 20 2.59 11.60 -5.63
N ARG A 21 1.54 12.29 -6.10
CA ARG A 21 0.31 11.70 -6.64
C ARG A 21 0.46 11.56 -8.14
N THR A 22 0.12 10.39 -8.67
CA THR A 22 0.29 10.07 -10.08
C THR A 22 -0.73 9.03 -10.54
N THR A 23 -0.52 8.44 -11.70
CA THR A 23 -1.33 7.36 -12.26
C THR A 23 -0.49 6.13 -12.53
N SER A 24 -1.13 5.03 -12.94
CA SER A 24 -0.46 3.78 -13.34
C SER A 24 0.46 3.92 -14.56
N GLU A 25 0.42 5.04 -15.27
CA GLU A 25 1.34 5.33 -16.39
C GLU A 25 2.73 5.76 -15.91
N ASN A 26 2.87 6.14 -14.65
CA ASN A 26 4.15 6.53 -14.07
C ASN A 26 5.14 5.37 -14.08
N GLN A 27 6.31 5.57 -14.69
CA GLN A 27 7.32 4.52 -14.85
C GLN A 27 7.91 4.03 -13.53
N ASP A 28 8.09 4.91 -12.55
CA ASP A 28 8.62 4.52 -11.24
C ASP A 28 7.60 3.69 -10.46
N PHE A 29 6.32 4.04 -10.54
CA PHE A 29 5.24 3.22 -10.02
C PHE A 29 5.25 1.83 -10.67
N GLN A 30 5.35 1.74 -12.00
CA GLN A 30 5.40 0.46 -12.72
C GLN A 30 6.60 -0.39 -12.33
N LYS A 31 7.77 0.20 -12.11
CA LYS A 31 8.97 -0.52 -11.66
C LYS A 31 8.80 -1.12 -10.27
N LEU A 32 8.20 -0.36 -9.34
CA LEU A 32 7.91 -0.85 -7.98
C LEU A 32 6.86 -1.96 -8.01
N VAL A 33 5.81 -1.81 -8.82
CA VAL A 33 4.77 -2.83 -8.99
C VAL A 33 5.32 -4.12 -9.57
N LYS A 34 6.26 -4.04 -10.50
CA LYS A 34 6.93 -5.23 -11.05
C LYS A 34 7.68 -6.02 -9.97
N GLN A 35 8.33 -5.33 -9.03
CA GLN A 35 8.98 -5.98 -7.89
C GLN A 35 7.96 -6.58 -6.91
N LEU A 36 6.84 -5.89 -6.69
CA LEU A 36 5.74 -6.42 -5.90
C LEU A 36 5.17 -7.70 -6.51
N ASP A 37 4.96 -7.74 -7.82
CA ASP A 37 4.45 -8.92 -8.53
C ASP A 37 5.38 -10.13 -8.35
N ALA A 38 6.68 -9.92 -8.44
CA ALA A 38 7.66 -10.98 -8.20
C ALA A 38 7.62 -11.50 -6.76
N TYR A 39 7.45 -10.60 -5.78
CA TYR A 39 7.29 -10.96 -4.38
C TYR A 39 5.99 -11.76 -4.15
N LEU A 40 4.87 -11.29 -4.69
CA LEU A 40 3.57 -11.95 -4.55
C LEU A 40 3.55 -13.33 -5.22
N ALA A 41 4.21 -13.51 -6.35
CA ALA A 41 4.33 -14.81 -7.01
C ALA A 41 4.93 -15.87 -6.09
N VAL A 42 5.89 -15.49 -5.25
CA VAL A 42 6.49 -16.37 -4.23
C VAL A 42 5.54 -16.58 -3.05
N MET A 43 4.92 -15.50 -2.53
CA MET A 43 4.05 -15.55 -1.35
C MET A 43 2.73 -16.27 -1.60
N ASP A 44 2.13 -16.09 -2.77
CA ASP A 44 0.84 -16.69 -3.13
C ASP A 44 0.98 -18.17 -3.54
N GLY A 45 2.17 -18.59 -3.99
CA GLY A 45 2.44 -19.95 -4.42
C GLY A 45 1.47 -20.41 -5.51
N GLU A 46 0.78 -21.53 -5.29
CA GLU A 46 -0.18 -22.10 -6.24
C GLU A 46 -1.43 -21.22 -6.47
N GLU A 47 -1.72 -20.29 -5.55
CA GLU A 47 -2.86 -19.38 -5.64
C GLU A 47 -2.54 -18.11 -6.43
N HIS A 48 -1.30 -17.93 -6.92
CA HIS A 48 -0.84 -16.72 -7.59
C HIS A 48 -1.71 -16.33 -8.79
N SER A 49 -2.08 -17.26 -9.64
CA SER A 49 -2.92 -16.97 -10.82
C SER A 49 -4.31 -16.47 -10.46
N PHE A 50 -4.88 -16.91 -9.33
CA PHE A 50 -6.14 -16.37 -8.83
C PHE A 50 -5.99 -14.90 -8.44
N TYR A 51 -4.99 -14.55 -7.65
CA TYR A 51 -4.78 -13.19 -7.20
C TYR A 51 -4.30 -12.24 -8.31
N ASP A 52 -3.43 -12.71 -9.20
CA ASP A 52 -2.82 -11.91 -10.27
C ASP A 52 -3.87 -11.27 -11.20
N GLN A 53 -4.96 -11.99 -11.50
CA GLN A 53 -6.03 -11.46 -12.35
C GLN A 53 -6.69 -10.18 -11.78
N TYR A 54 -6.64 -9.97 -10.44
CA TYR A 54 -7.21 -8.81 -9.75
C TYR A 54 -6.17 -7.71 -9.46
N ASN A 55 -4.91 -7.95 -9.76
CA ASN A 55 -3.79 -7.06 -9.44
C ASN A 55 -3.32 -6.20 -10.62
N LYS A 56 -4.09 -6.11 -11.69
CA LYS A 56 -3.75 -5.30 -12.87
C LYS A 56 -3.75 -3.81 -12.56
N ILE A 57 -2.81 -3.09 -13.16
CA ILE A 57 -2.62 -1.65 -12.94
C ILE A 57 -3.18 -0.76 -14.04
N ASP A 58 -3.66 -1.34 -15.15
CA ASP A 58 -4.01 -0.63 -16.40
C ASP A 58 -5.03 0.49 -16.24
N SER A 59 -5.84 0.47 -15.16
CA SER A 59 -6.89 1.44 -14.92
C SER A 59 -6.74 2.22 -13.60
N LEU A 60 -5.57 2.18 -12.95
CA LEU A 60 -5.36 2.89 -11.70
C LEU A 60 -5.06 4.37 -11.94
N LYS A 61 -5.99 5.22 -11.52
CA LYS A 61 -5.93 6.67 -11.70
C LYS A 61 -5.33 7.40 -10.51
N ASN A 62 -5.29 6.76 -9.35
CA ASN A 62 -4.88 7.37 -8.10
C ASN A 62 -3.77 6.53 -7.47
N CYS A 63 -2.54 6.83 -7.84
CA CYS A 63 -1.32 6.17 -7.38
C CYS A 63 -0.42 7.14 -6.63
N ILE A 64 0.31 6.62 -5.67
CA ILE A 64 1.30 7.36 -4.89
C ILE A 64 2.66 6.69 -5.05
N VAL A 65 3.69 7.52 -5.19
CA VAL A 65 5.09 7.09 -5.13
C VAL A 65 5.83 7.97 -4.12
N ILE A 66 6.61 7.34 -3.26
CA ILE A 66 7.56 8.03 -2.37
C ILE A 66 8.96 7.86 -2.93
N PHE A 67 9.70 8.96 -2.96
CA PHE A 67 11.10 9.02 -3.32
C PHE A 67 11.95 9.33 -2.09
N ASP A 68 13.07 8.63 -1.97
CA ASP A 68 14.18 8.97 -1.08
C ASP A 68 15.29 9.54 -1.96
N ASN A 69 15.51 10.86 -1.90
CA ASN A 69 16.20 11.60 -2.94
C ASN A 69 15.54 11.35 -4.33
N ASP A 70 16.28 10.79 -5.28
CA ASP A 70 15.79 10.53 -6.63
C ASP A 70 15.38 9.04 -6.82
N GLU A 71 15.44 8.22 -5.79
CA GLU A 71 15.08 6.80 -5.83
C GLU A 71 13.63 6.60 -5.41
N ALA A 72 12.81 5.98 -6.26
CA ALA A 72 11.47 5.53 -5.89
C ALA A 72 11.57 4.33 -4.94
N VAL A 73 11.02 4.46 -3.74
CA VAL A 73 11.22 3.49 -2.64
C VAL A 73 9.94 2.84 -2.14
N ALA A 74 8.78 3.44 -2.37
CA ALA A 74 7.50 2.89 -1.95
C ALA A 74 6.37 3.38 -2.85
N CYS A 75 5.30 2.60 -2.96
CA CYS A 75 4.10 2.96 -3.71
C CYS A 75 2.83 2.37 -3.10
N GLY A 76 1.72 2.88 -3.56
CA GLY A 76 0.38 2.38 -3.29
C GLY A 76 -0.62 3.04 -4.21
N SER A 77 -1.84 2.53 -4.22
CA SER A 77 -2.92 3.09 -5.03
C SER A 77 -4.28 2.87 -4.38
N ILE A 78 -5.27 3.61 -4.86
CA ILE A 78 -6.68 3.42 -4.54
C ILE A 78 -7.50 3.29 -5.81
N LYS A 79 -8.54 2.47 -5.73
CA LYS A 79 -9.50 2.25 -6.81
C LYS A 79 -10.91 2.26 -6.24
N ALA A 80 -11.84 2.93 -6.91
CA ALA A 80 -13.24 2.93 -6.50
C ALA A 80 -13.78 1.49 -6.45
N PHE A 81 -14.39 1.12 -5.33
CA PHE A 81 -15.02 -0.18 -5.13
C PHE A 81 -16.54 -0.06 -5.19
N ASP A 82 -17.11 0.85 -4.42
CA ASP A 82 -18.54 1.19 -4.44
C ASP A 82 -18.73 2.70 -4.24
N GLN A 83 -19.94 3.15 -3.98
CA GLN A 83 -20.24 4.57 -3.83
C GLN A 83 -19.61 5.22 -2.60
N LYS A 84 -19.21 4.44 -1.61
CA LYS A 84 -18.66 4.92 -0.32
C LYS A 84 -17.23 4.51 -0.06
N SER A 85 -16.74 3.50 -0.78
CA SER A 85 -15.47 2.83 -0.49
C SER A 85 -14.49 2.92 -1.64
N MET A 86 -13.24 3.21 -1.31
CA MET A 86 -12.10 3.01 -2.20
C MET A 86 -11.26 1.82 -1.69
N GLU A 87 -10.82 0.99 -2.61
CA GLU A 87 -9.96 -0.15 -2.30
C GLU A 87 -8.48 0.25 -2.42
N VAL A 88 -7.72 0.06 -1.35
CA VAL A 88 -6.26 0.22 -1.34
C VAL A 88 -5.65 -0.98 -2.06
N LYS A 89 -4.77 -0.70 -3.01
CA LYS A 89 -4.13 -1.71 -3.86
C LYS A 89 -2.65 -1.39 -4.08
N ARG A 90 -1.87 -2.40 -4.43
CA ARG A 90 -0.48 -2.27 -4.89
C ARG A 90 0.45 -1.59 -3.89
N MET A 91 0.23 -1.84 -2.60
CA MET A 91 1.12 -1.38 -1.53
C MET A 91 2.45 -2.12 -1.57
N PHE A 92 3.54 -1.39 -1.71
CA PHE A 92 4.88 -1.96 -1.74
C PHE A 92 5.92 -0.97 -1.21
N THR A 93 6.87 -1.50 -0.46
CA THR A 93 8.08 -0.77 -0.02
C THR A 93 9.28 -1.66 -0.35
N LEU A 94 10.31 -1.06 -0.94
CA LEU A 94 11.56 -1.77 -1.19
C LEU A 94 12.05 -2.46 0.09
N PRO A 95 12.49 -3.74 0.03
CA PRO A 95 12.87 -4.49 1.22
C PRO A 95 13.87 -3.76 2.13
N GLU A 96 14.89 -3.13 1.54
CA GLU A 96 15.94 -2.38 2.25
C GLU A 96 15.46 -1.06 2.86
N LYS A 97 14.25 -0.61 2.51
CA LYS A 97 13.63 0.62 3.02
C LYS A 97 12.49 0.37 4.01
N ARG A 98 12.22 -0.89 4.34
CA ARG A 98 11.17 -1.26 5.31
C ARG A 98 11.56 -0.89 6.75
N GLY A 99 10.56 -0.84 7.62
CA GLY A 99 10.76 -0.46 9.02
C GLY A 99 10.99 1.03 9.28
N LYS A 100 10.75 1.89 8.28
CA LYS A 100 10.93 3.36 8.36
C LYS A 100 9.62 4.14 8.28
N GLY A 101 8.47 3.47 8.32
CA GLY A 101 7.14 4.11 8.29
C GLY A 101 6.65 4.51 6.90
N LEU A 102 7.29 4.09 5.82
CA LEU A 102 6.92 4.48 4.45
C LEU A 102 5.53 3.96 4.06
N ALA A 103 5.20 2.72 4.40
CA ALA A 103 3.88 2.15 4.13
C ALA A 103 2.77 2.92 4.87
N SER A 104 3.00 3.34 6.12
CA SER A 104 2.07 4.18 6.88
C SER A 104 1.90 5.56 6.23
N MET A 105 2.97 6.14 5.68
CA MET A 105 2.91 7.41 4.93
C MET A 105 2.06 7.26 3.68
N ILE A 106 2.24 6.18 2.91
CA ILE A 106 1.42 5.88 1.73
C ILE A 106 -0.06 5.76 2.12
N LEU A 107 -0.38 4.96 3.14
CA LEU A 107 -1.76 4.78 3.60
C LEU A 107 -2.41 6.10 4.00
N ASN A 108 -1.72 6.90 4.78
CA ASN A 108 -2.22 8.21 5.23
C ASN A 108 -2.53 9.14 4.04
N GLU A 109 -1.67 9.17 3.05
CA GLU A 109 -1.88 9.98 1.83
C GLU A 109 -3.04 9.44 0.97
N LEU A 110 -3.16 8.12 0.84
CA LEU A 110 -4.28 7.48 0.13
C LEU A 110 -5.61 7.73 0.86
N GLU A 111 -5.63 7.67 2.18
CA GLU A 111 -6.81 7.97 3.01
C GLU A 111 -7.23 9.43 2.86
N THR A 112 -6.27 10.35 2.88
CA THR A 112 -6.52 11.78 2.64
C THR A 112 -7.12 11.98 1.25
N TRP A 113 -6.53 11.37 0.24
CA TRP A 113 -7.03 11.47 -1.15
C TRP A 113 -8.42 10.85 -1.30
N THR A 114 -8.69 9.74 -0.64
CA THR A 114 -10.02 9.09 -0.59
C THR A 114 -11.08 10.06 -0.09
N LYS A 115 -10.80 10.78 1.00
CA LYS A 115 -11.70 11.80 1.56
C LYS A 115 -11.92 12.98 0.60
N GLU A 116 -10.85 13.45 -0.03
CA GLU A 116 -10.92 14.53 -1.02
C GLU A 116 -11.80 14.16 -2.22
N LEU A 117 -11.81 12.87 -2.60
CA LEU A 117 -12.66 12.33 -3.67
C LEU A 117 -14.11 12.10 -3.24
N GLY A 118 -14.45 12.35 -1.97
CA GLY A 118 -15.81 12.25 -1.44
C GLY A 118 -16.22 10.86 -0.95
N TYR A 119 -15.26 9.96 -0.77
CA TYR A 119 -15.52 8.63 -0.20
C TYR A 119 -15.40 8.64 1.33
N GLU A 120 -16.06 7.69 1.98
CA GLU A 120 -16.20 7.65 3.44
C GLU A 120 -15.22 6.68 4.10
N LYS A 121 -14.72 5.69 3.34
CA LYS A 121 -13.86 4.63 3.89
C LYS A 121 -12.93 4.02 2.85
N THR A 122 -11.89 3.39 3.37
CA THR A 122 -10.99 2.54 2.61
C THR A 122 -11.17 1.08 3.02
N ILE A 123 -11.10 0.19 2.05
CA ILE A 123 -11.09 -1.26 2.21
C ILE A 123 -9.83 -1.83 1.55
N LEU A 124 -9.43 -3.00 1.96
CA LEU A 124 -8.32 -3.71 1.31
C LEU A 124 -8.36 -5.21 1.60
N GLU A 125 -7.68 -5.96 0.77
CA GLU A 125 -7.42 -7.38 0.97
C GLU A 125 -5.91 -7.62 0.98
N THR A 126 -5.46 -8.55 1.80
CA THR A 126 -4.11 -9.11 1.77
C THR A 126 -4.16 -10.60 2.07
N GLY A 127 -3.12 -11.33 1.71
CA GLY A 127 -3.00 -12.75 2.04
C GLY A 127 -2.62 -12.96 3.51
N LYS A 128 -3.18 -13.98 4.15
CA LYS A 128 -2.86 -14.33 5.54
C LYS A 128 -1.38 -14.63 5.77
N ARG A 129 -0.68 -15.10 4.74
CA ARG A 129 0.77 -15.36 4.79
C ARG A 129 1.61 -14.09 4.87
N GLN A 130 1.06 -12.95 4.49
CA GLN A 130 1.71 -11.65 4.58
C GLN A 130 1.53 -11.05 5.98
N THR A 131 2.12 -11.68 6.98
CA THR A 131 1.95 -11.35 8.40
C THR A 131 2.36 -9.91 8.75
N GLU A 132 3.39 -9.39 8.10
CA GLU A 132 3.84 -7.99 8.29
C GLU A 132 2.81 -7.00 7.75
N ALA A 133 2.18 -7.28 6.61
CA ALA A 133 1.11 -6.45 6.05
C ALA A 133 -0.11 -6.46 6.96
N VAL A 134 -0.54 -7.61 7.44
CA VAL A 134 -1.65 -7.74 8.42
C VAL A 134 -1.38 -6.88 9.65
N ALA A 135 -0.20 -6.99 10.24
CA ALA A 135 0.19 -6.21 11.42
C ALA A 135 0.20 -4.70 11.13
N LEU A 136 0.70 -4.29 9.97
CA LEU A 136 0.70 -2.89 9.52
C LEU A 136 -0.72 -2.32 9.46
N TYR A 137 -1.63 -2.99 8.78
CA TYR A 137 -3.00 -2.49 8.62
C TYR A 137 -3.73 -2.38 9.96
N GLN A 138 -3.58 -3.36 10.84
CA GLN A 138 -4.13 -3.30 12.20
C GLN A 138 -3.56 -2.11 12.98
N LYS A 139 -2.26 -1.90 12.92
CA LYS A 139 -1.58 -0.75 13.55
C LYS A 139 -2.08 0.59 13.00
N CYS A 140 -2.41 0.65 11.71
CA CYS A 140 -2.94 1.86 11.07
C CYS A 140 -4.44 2.07 11.27
N GLY A 141 -5.09 1.26 12.11
CA GLY A 141 -6.49 1.43 12.49
C GLY A 141 -7.50 0.70 11.61
N TYR A 142 -7.03 -0.19 10.74
CA TYR A 142 -7.91 -1.05 9.95
C TYR A 142 -8.45 -2.19 10.80
N LYS A 143 -9.72 -2.50 10.61
CA LYS A 143 -10.42 -3.61 11.28
C LYS A 143 -10.68 -4.73 10.29
N ILE A 144 -10.54 -5.97 10.74
CA ILE A 144 -10.88 -7.15 9.95
C ILE A 144 -12.40 -7.18 9.73
N ILE A 145 -12.79 -7.41 8.49
CA ILE A 145 -14.19 -7.57 8.05
C ILE A 145 -14.34 -8.90 7.31
N PRO A 146 -15.57 -9.38 7.10
CA PRO A 146 -15.81 -10.53 6.22
C PRO A 146 -15.22 -10.28 4.83
N ASN A 147 -14.69 -11.32 4.20
CA ASN A 147 -14.16 -11.21 2.86
C ASN A 147 -15.24 -10.73 1.88
N TYR A 148 -14.88 -9.80 1.01
CA TYR A 148 -15.79 -9.15 0.08
C TYR A 148 -15.49 -9.50 -1.38
N GLY A 149 -16.46 -9.29 -2.26
CA GLY A 149 -16.32 -9.42 -3.71
C GLY A 149 -15.75 -10.77 -4.12
N GLN A 150 -14.73 -10.77 -4.93
CA GLN A 150 -14.04 -11.96 -5.42
C GLN A 150 -13.31 -12.76 -4.32
N TYR A 151 -13.12 -12.18 -3.16
CA TYR A 151 -12.43 -12.82 -2.03
C TYR A 151 -13.37 -13.60 -1.10
N GLU A 152 -14.69 -13.54 -1.34
CA GLU A 152 -15.65 -14.32 -0.56
C GLU A 152 -15.32 -15.82 -0.61
N GLY A 153 -15.21 -16.46 0.56
CA GLY A 153 -14.87 -17.88 0.67
C GLY A 153 -13.41 -18.23 0.37
N VAL A 154 -12.55 -17.25 0.09
CA VAL A 154 -11.11 -17.47 -0.13
C VAL A 154 -10.40 -17.51 1.22
N GLU A 155 -9.99 -18.71 1.64
CA GLU A 155 -9.44 -18.97 2.98
C GLU A 155 -8.15 -18.17 3.26
N ASN A 156 -7.26 -18.03 2.27
CA ASN A 156 -6.00 -17.31 2.42
C ASN A 156 -6.17 -15.78 2.43
N SER A 157 -7.33 -15.25 2.06
CA SER A 157 -7.59 -13.81 2.06
C SER A 157 -8.05 -13.30 3.42
N VAL A 158 -7.55 -12.14 3.81
CA VAL A 158 -8.05 -11.36 4.94
C VAL A 158 -8.39 -9.95 4.47
N CYS A 159 -9.62 -9.51 4.72
CA CYS A 159 -10.10 -8.21 4.32
C CYS A 159 -10.21 -7.26 5.50
N PHE A 160 -9.97 -5.98 5.22
CA PHE A 160 -9.96 -4.92 6.22
C PHE A 160 -10.76 -3.71 5.75
N GLU A 161 -11.19 -2.92 6.72
CA GLU A 161 -11.89 -1.66 6.52
C GLU A 161 -11.40 -0.61 7.51
N LYS A 162 -11.35 0.64 7.06
CA LYS A 162 -11.15 1.82 7.91
C LYS A 162 -12.11 2.92 7.49
N THR A 163 -12.93 3.38 8.43
CA THR A 163 -13.76 4.58 8.26
C THR A 163 -12.90 5.83 8.45
N LEU A 164 -13.05 6.79 7.58
CA LEU A 164 -12.19 7.98 7.52
C LEU A 164 -12.84 9.22 8.15
#